data_8905eeb68b573c73e408f94bbe234870
#
_entry.id   8905eeb68b573c73e408f94bbe234870
#
_cell.length_a   1.000
_cell.length_b   1.000
_cell.length_c   1.000
_cell.angle_alpha   90.00
_cell.angle_beta   90.00
_cell.angle_gamma   90.00
#
_symmetry.space_group_name_H-M   'P 1'
#
loop_
_entity.id
_entity.type
_entity.pdbx_description
1 polymer ?
#
loop_
_entity_poly.entity_id
_entity_poly.type
_entity_poly.pdbx_seq_one_letter_code
_entity_poly.pdbx_strand_id
1 'polypeptide(L)'
;MDERIHEHAAVLVDWSARIDPGDNVVVSVAEGAHELGVAVAEAVGERGGDLLAVNNSAGPSRAYLQGRAASDTDFADPPAHELAMLEAADVYLRLGGGRNTAATADVPPETRQAARRGQAEVREARLATDWVSTVHPTRSLAQQAGMSLEAYQKFVYDAVLRDWESLADEMAQLKSILDTGSTVHIETPTTDLRLSITDRTAVNSTASVADDSHNLPSGEVFTAPADANGTVSFDLPRTVDGTRLEGVTLTIENNEVVDHAADQGEATLGELLETDDGASRLGELGIGMNHGIDRITDRILFDEKMAETVHLAIGRAYDACLPDGEAGNGSAIHVDLLADMRADSRLTVDGEVIQRNGAFPWEDEFAEEPAD
;
A
#
# COMPACT_ATOMS: atom_id res chain seq x y z
N MET A 1 21.85 14.38 -13.56
CA MET A 1 20.73 13.66 -12.92
C MET A 1 21.01 12.18 -13.06
N ASP A 2 20.67 11.35 -12.09
CA ASP A 2 20.82 9.88 -12.18
C ASP A 2 19.83 9.36 -13.25
N GLU A 3 20.26 8.46 -14.15
CA GLU A 3 19.45 7.93 -15.24
C GLU A 3 18.17 7.23 -14.73
N ARG A 4 18.27 6.54 -13.60
CA ARG A 4 17.14 5.86 -12.94
C ARG A 4 15.99 6.81 -12.55
N ILE A 5 16.26 8.12 -12.39
CA ILE A 5 15.20 9.11 -12.13
C ILE A 5 14.35 9.32 -13.38
N HIS A 6 14.95 9.33 -14.56
CA HIS A 6 14.22 9.45 -15.83
C HIS A 6 13.45 8.16 -16.14
N GLU A 7 14.06 7.00 -15.85
CA GLU A 7 13.37 5.71 -15.98
C GLU A 7 12.15 5.63 -15.04
N HIS A 8 12.29 6.09 -13.78
CA HIS A 8 11.17 6.17 -12.84
C HIS A 8 10.06 7.11 -13.35
N ALA A 9 10.43 8.27 -13.90
CA ALA A 9 9.47 9.20 -14.49
C ALA A 9 8.75 8.57 -15.71
N ALA A 10 9.48 7.84 -16.55
CA ALA A 10 8.90 7.14 -17.69
C ALA A 10 7.89 6.06 -17.23
N VAL A 11 8.25 5.22 -16.26
CA VAL A 11 7.30 4.24 -15.69
C VAL A 11 6.06 4.93 -15.14
N LEU A 12 6.22 6.03 -14.39
CA LEU A 12 5.11 6.75 -13.79
C LEU A 12 4.17 7.35 -14.85
N VAL A 13 4.71 7.93 -15.92
CA VAL A 13 3.96 8.62 -16.97
C VAL A 13 3.35 7.65 -17.97
N ASP A 14 4.13 6.65 -18.43
CA ASP A 14 3.77 5.76 -19.53
C ASP A 14 2.97 4.54 -19.09
N TRP A 15 3.41 3.91 -17.99
CA TRP A 15 2.78 2.69 -17.46
C TRP A 15 1.72 3.01 -16.42
N SER A 16 2.09 3.80 -15.39
CA SER A 16 1.23 3.95 -14.23
C SER A 16 0.05 4.88 -14.48
N ALA A 17 0.32 6.11 -14.90
CA ALA A 17 -0.71 7.12 -15.13
C ALA A 17 -1.27 7.13 -16.54
N ARG A 18 -0.59 6.51 -17.51
CA ARG A 18 -0.99 6.40 -18.92
C ARG A 18 -1.40 7.73 -19.54
N ILE A 19 -0.59 8.77 -19.32
CA ILE A 19 -0.89 10.14 -19.74
C ILE A 19 -1.06 10.23 -21.25
N ASP A 20 -2.18 10.78 -21.67
CA ASP A 20 -2.52 11.07 -23.06
C ASP A 20 -2.29 12.55 -23.43
N PRO A 21 -2.07 12.87 -24.72
CA PRO A 21 -1.94 14.26 -25.17
C PRO A 21 -3.19 15.10 -24.86
N GLY A 22 -2.98 16.21 -24.16
CA GLY A 22 -4.04 17.13 -23.76
C GLY A 22 -4.62 16.90 -22.37
N ASP A 23 -4.16 15.85 -21.65
CA ASP A 23 -4.53 15.66 -20.25
C ASP A 23 -4.07 16.83 -19.38
N ASN A 24 -4.92 17.28 -18.46
CA ASN A 24 -4.57 18.22 -17.42
C ASN A 24 -3.91 17.49 -16.25
N VAL A 25 -2.59 17.57 -16.17
CA VAL A 25 -1.79 16.83 -15.21
C VAL A 25 -1.37 17.69 -14.03
N VAL A 26 -1.83 17.37 -12.83
CA VAL A 26 -1.38 17.99 -11.59
C VAL A 26 -0.29 17.13 -10.95
N VAL A 27 0.90 17.69 -10.77
CA VAL A 27 2.03 17.00 -10.12
C VAL A 27 2.34 17.66 -8.78
N SER A 28 2.07 16.94 -7.69
CA SER A 28 2.39 17.34 -6.32
C SER A 28 3.79 16.86 -5.96
N VAL A 29 4.75 17.76 -5.85
CA VAL A 29 6.18 17.46 -5.66
C VAL A 29 6.59 17.75 -4.22
N ALA A 30 6.97 16.73 -3.45
CA ALA A 30 7.55 16.93 -2.12
C ALA A 30 8.95 17.58 -2.21
N GLU A 31 9.34 18.32 -1.17
CA GLU A 31 10.57 19.12 -1.14
C GLU A 31 11.88 18.33 -1.38
N GLY A 32 11.88 17.03 -1.12
CA GLY A 32 13.01 16.14 -1.40
C GLY A 32 12.91 15.42 -2.75
N ALA A 33 11.78 15.52 -3.45
CA ALA A 33 11.51 14.86 -4.73
C ALA A 33 11.74 15.79 -5.95
N HIS A 34 12.45 16.89 -5.79
CA HIS A 34 12.62 17.89 -6.84
C HIS A 34 13.19 17.31 -8.15
N GLU A 35 14.22 16.45 -8.07
CA GLU A 35 14.83 15.85 -9.27
C GLU A 35 13.84 14.95 -10.03
N LEU A 36 13.06 14.14 -9.30
CA LEU A 36 11.99 13.34 -9.89
C LEU A 36 10.90 14.25 -10.49
N GLY A 37 10.53 15.34 -9.80
CA GLY A 37 9.58 16.33 -10.31
C GLY A 37 10.01 16.96 -11.63
N VAL A 38 11.32 17.22 -11.81
CA VAL A 38 11.87 17.73 -13.09
C VAL A 38 11.76 16.68 -14.19
N ALA A 39 12.13 15.43 -13.91
CA ALA A 39 12.04 14.35 -14.90
C ALA A 39 10.59 14.02 -15.29
N VAL A 40 9.66 14.03 -14.32
CA VAL A 40 8.23 13.84 -14.59
C VAL A 40 7.67 14.99 -15.44
N ALA A 41 8.08 16.24 -15.16
CA ALA A 41 7.64 17.39 -15.96
C ALA A 41 8.13 17.30 -17.42
N GLU A 42 9.35 16.81 -17.64
CA GLU A 42 9.90 16.54 -18.97
C GLU A 42 9.07 15.44 -19.69
N ALA A 43 8.84 14.31 -19.02
CA ALA A 43 8.09 13.18 -19.57
C ALA A 43 6.62 13.54 -19.89
N VAL A 44 5.93 14.31 -19.02
CA VAL A 44 4.57 14.83 -19.30
C VAL A 44 4.57 15.72 -20.53
N GLY A 45 5.56 16.62 -20.65
CA GLY A 45 5.70 17.49 -21.82
C GLY A 45 5.95 16.72 -23.12
N GLU A 46 6.76 15.66 -23.06
CA GLU A 46 7.02 14.77 -24.22
C GLU A 46 5.75 14.01 -24.66
N ARG A 47 4.85 13.68 -23.72
CA ARG A 47 3.54 13.09 -24.01
C ARG A 47 2.51 14.10 -24.51
N GLY A 48 2.77 15.40 -24.37
CA GLY A 48 1.85 16.47 -24.78
C GLY A 48 0.74 16.76 -23.76
N GLY A 49 0.94 16.39 -22.49
CA GLY A 49 0.05 16.75 -21.37
C GLY A 49 0.27 18.19 -20.92
N ASP A 50 -0.77 18.82 -20.38
CA ASP A 50 -0.76 20.17 -19.81
C ASP A 50 -0.43 20.12 -18.31
N LEU A 51 0.78 20.61 -17.94
CA LEU A 51 1.33 20.44 -16.60
C LEU A 51 0.99 21.57 -15.64
N LEU A 52 0.54 21.23 -14.43
CA LEU A 52 0.55 22.06 -13.24
C LEU A 52 1.40 21.43 -12.13
N ALA A 53 2.60 21.95 -11.87
CA ALA A 53 3.46 21.46 -10.79
C ALA A 53 3.24 22.24 -9.49
N VAL A 54 2.90 21.54 -8.41
CA VAL A 54 2.68 22.08 -7.06
C VAL A 54 3.79 21.60 -6.13
N ASN A 55 4.65 22.50 -5.67
CA ASN A 55 5.71 22.15 -4.73
C ASN A 55 5.23 22.19 -3.29
N ASN A 56 5.37 21.09 -2.57
CA ASN A 56 4.96 20.92 -1.19
C ASN A 56 6.18 20.82 -0.26
N SER A 57 6.11 21.58 0.82
CA SER A 57 7.13 21.53 1.88
C SER A 57 6.48 21.41 3.25
N ALA A 58 7.07 20.60 4.10
CA ALA A 58 6.57 20.37 5.45
C ALA A 58 6.61 21.61 6.33
N GLY A 59 7.56 22.54 6.09
CA GLY A 59 7.71 23.78 6.87
C GLY A 59 6.50 24.69 6.80
N PRO A 60 6.05 25.14 5.59
CA PRO A 60 4.84 25.93 5.41
C PRO A 60 3.58 25.20 5.94
N SER A 61 3.42 23.92 5.67
CA SER A 61 2.27 23.13 6.14
C SER A 61 2.20 23.10 7.68
N ARG A 62 3.32 22.84 8.35
CA ARG A 62 3.43 22.87 9.81
C ARG A 62 3.09 24.27 10.36
N ALA A 63 3.69 25.33 9.81
CA ALA A 63 3.44 26.70 10.25
C ALA A 63 1.98 27.09 10.09
N TYR A 64 1.34 26.71 8.99
CA TYR A 64 -0.09 26.91 8.76
C TYR A 64 -0.95 26.21 9.81
N LEU A 65 -0.71 24.92 10.07
CA LEU A 65 -1.45 24.15 11.08
C LEU A 65 -1.30 24.74 12.48
N GLN A 66 -0.08 25.16 12.87
CA GLN A 66 0.16 25.82 14.15
C GLN A 66 -0.57 27.18 14.25
N GLY A 67 -0.55 27.97 13.15
CA GLY A 67 -1.30 29.21 13.08
C GLY A 67 -2.80 29.03 13.24
N ARG A 68 -3.36 28.00 12.61
CA ARG A 68 -4.78 27.63 12.75
C ARG A 68 -5.12 27.20 14.17
N ALA A 69 -4.28 26.34 14.77
CA ALA A 69 -4.45 25.93 16.18
C ALA A 69 -4.46 27.14 17.15
N ALA A 70 -3.60 28.12 16.91
CA ALA A 70 -3.50 29.33 17.75
C ALA A 70 -4.66 30.31 17.53
N SER A 71 -5.32 30.30 16.38
CA SER A 71 -6.41 31.23 16.01
C SER A 71 -7.80 30.72 16.38
N ASP A 72 -7.93 29.51 16.89
CA ASP A 72 -9.21 28.83 17.16
C ASP A 72 -10.18 28.86 15.95
N THR A 73 -9.60 28.78 14.74
CA THR A 73 -10.37 28.83 13.48
C THR A 73 -10.63 27.42 12.99
N ASP A 74 -11.87 27.11 12.70
CA ASP A 74 -12.29 25.79 12.21
C ASP A 74 -11.77 25.49 10.80
N PHE A 75 -11.70 24.20 10.45
CA PHE A 75 -11.43 23.66 9.10
C PHE A 75 -12.74 23.18 8.44
N ALA A 76 -13.84 23.91 8.65
CA ALA A 76 -15.19 23.46 8.29
C ALA A 76 -15.39 23.31 6.78
N ASP A 77 -14.80 24.22 5.99
CA ASP A 77 -14.98 24.22 4.54
C ASP A 77 -13.71 23.77 3.82
N PRO A 78 -13.84 22.96 2.75
CA PRO A 78 -12.70 22.56 1.92
C PRO A 78 -12.10 23.81 1.24
N PRO A 79 -10.77 23.85 1.05
CA PRO A 79 -10.12 24.94 0.33
C PRO A 79 -10.58 24.99 -1.14
N ALA A 80 -11.43 25.95 -1.50
CA ALA A 80 -12.04 26.03 -2.82
C ALA A 80 -11.04 26.06 -3.99
N HIS A 81 -9.82 26.60 -3.77
CA HIS A 81 -8.76 26.63 -4.79
C HIS A 81 -8.12 25.26 -5.00
N GLU A 82 -8.00 24.42 -3.96
CA GLU A 82 -7.51 23.04 -4.10
C GLU A 82 -8.57 22.16 -4.78
N LEU A 83 -9.84 22.32 -4.39
CA LEU A 83 -10.95 21.60 -4.99
C LEU A 83 -11.06 21.92 -6.49
N ALA A 84 -11.08 23.21 -6.87
CA ALA A 84 -11.15 23.62 -8.26
C ALA A 84 -9.96 23.13 -9.12
N MET A 85 -8.76 23.04 -8.54
CA MET A 85 -7.59 22.47 -9.21
C MET A 85 -7.78 20.98 -9.51
N LEU A 86 -8.30 20.21 -8.57
CA LEU A 86 -8.50 18.77 -8.72
C LEU A 86 -9.71 18.44 -9.60
N GLU A 87 -10.79 19.22 -9.52
CA GLU A 87 -11.96 19.08 -10.40
C GLU A 87 -11.62 19.36 -11.88
N ALA A 88 -10.56 20.12 -12.16
CA ALA A 88 -10.07 20.39 -13.50
C ALA A 88 -8.96 19.45 -13.97
N ALA A 89 -8.48 18.55 -13.11
CA ALA A 89 -7.40 17.63 -13.43
C ALA A 89 -7.95 16.31 -13.97
N ASP A 90 -7.33 15.80 -15.04
CA ASP A 90 -7.54 14.43 -15.53
C ASP A 90 -6.64 13.47 -14.73
N VAL A 91 -5.38 13.86 -14.51
CA VAL A 91 -4.35 13.06 -13.84
C VAL A 91 -3.77 13.81 -12.63
N TYR A 92 -3.61 13.10 -11.51
CA TYR A 92 -2.93 13.60 -10.32
C TYR A 92 -1.75 12.72 -9.91
N LEU A 93 -0.52 13.23 -9.99
CA LEU A 93 0.69 12.54 -9.57
C LEU A 93 1.19 13.07 -8.23
N ARG A 94 1.39 12.16 -7.26
CA ARG A 94 1.97 12.49 -5.96
C ARG A 94 3.39 11.95 -5.85
N LEU A 95 4.39 12.85 -5.90
CA LEU A 95 5.79 12.51 -5.71
C LEU A 95 6.18 12.73 -4.25
N GLY A 96 6.16 11.66 -3.46
CA GLY A 96 6.62 11.65 -2.06
C GLY A 96 8.13 11.80 -1.96
N GLY A 97 8.64 12.08 -0.75
CA GLY A 97 10.07 12.27 -0.52
C GLY A 97 10.34 13.51 0.32
N GLY A 98 9.75 13.61 1.50
CA GLY A 98 10.03 14.71 2.44
C GLY A 98 11.44 14.64 3.02
N ARG A 99 11.90 15.77 3.59
CA ARG A 99 13.23 15.87 4.25
C ARG A 99 13.20 15.50 5.72
N ASN A 100 12.00 15.43 6.31
CA ASN A 100 11.80 15.09 7.72
C ASN A 100 10.47 14.33 7.88
N THR A 101 10.54 13.07 8.29
CA THR A 101 9.35 12.21 8.50
C THR A 101 8.54 12.63 9.73
N ALA A 102 9.16 13.33 10.69
CA ALA A 102 8.52 13.85 11.91
C ALA A 102 8.21 15.35 11.86
N ALA A 103 8.15 15.97 10.68
CA ALA A 103 8.06 17.41 10.53
C ALA A 103 6.83 18.06 11.18
N THR A 104 5.76 17.33 11.38
CA THR A 104 4.49 17.81 12.00
C THR A 104 4.20 17.16 13.36
N ALA A 105 5.18 16.48 13.98
CA ALA A 105 4.99 15.75 15.23
C ALA A 105 4.58 16.64 16.42
N ASP A 106 4.99 17.91 16.40
CA ASP A 106 4.65 18.91 17.41
C ASP A 106 3.37 19.71 17.13
N VAL A 107 2.64 19.39 16.04
CA VAL A 107 1.29 19.94 15.80
C VAL A 107 0.28 19.13 16.63
N PRO A 108 -0.62 19.80 17.37
CA PRO A 108 -1.61 19.08 18.19
C PRO A 108 -2.40 18.03 17.37
N PRO A 109 -2.61 16.82 17.91
CA PRO A 109 -3.33 15.76 17.20
C PRO A 109 -4.73 16.17 16.74
N GLU A 110 -5.48 16.91 17.60
CA GLU A 110 -6.80 17.42 17.29
C GLU A 110 -6.81 18.37 16.09
N THR A 111 -5.78 19.24 15.98
CA THR A 111 -5.62 20.14 14.82
C THR A 111 -5.36 19.36 13.53
N ARG A 112 -4.50 18.33 13.60
CA ARG A 112 -4.22 17.46 12.44
C ARG A 112 -5.46 16.68 12.00
N GLN A 113 -6.27 16.18 12.96
CA GLN A 113 -7.52 15.51 12.66
C GLN A 113 -8.57 16.45 12.07
N ALA A 114 -8.71 17.66 12.62
CA ALA A 114 -9.63 18.67 12.09
C ALA A 114 -9.25 19.06 10.66
N ALA A 115 -7.95 19.27 10.38
CA ALA A 115 -7.45 19.54 9.04
C ALA A 115 -7.75 18.39 8.06
N ARG A 116 -7.57 17.12 8.49
CA ARG A 116 -7.90 15.94 7.66
C ARG A 116 -9.40 15.89 7.34
N ARG A 117 -10.26 16.19 8.32
CA ARG A 117 -11.72 16.23 8.07
C ARG A 117 -12.11 17.34 7.08
N GLY A 118 -11.53 18.53 7.22
CA GLY A 118 -11.77 19.65 6.29
C GLY A 118 -11.23 19.42 4.88
N GLN A 119 -10.39 18.41 4.68
CA GLN A 119 -9.85 17.99 3.37
C GLN A 119 -10.61 16.80 2.75
N ALA A 120 -11.75 16.37 3.31
CA ALA A 120 -12.45 15.18 2.84
C ALA A 120 -12.88 15.30 1.36
N GLU A 121 -13.55 16.40 0.99
CA GLU A 121 -14.00 16.65 -0.39
C GLU A 121 -12.83 16.81 -1.37
N VAL A 122 -11.73 17.46 -0.95
CA VAL A 122 -10.49 17.55 -1.75
C VAL A 122 -9.90 16.18 -1.99
N ARG A 123 -9.95 15.31 -0.99
CA ARG A 123 -9.50 13.92 -1.14
C ARG A 123 -10.39 13.14 -2.11
N GLU A 124 -11.71 13.30 -2.03
CA GLU A 124 -12.66 12.65 -2.94
C GLU A 124 -12.44 13.13 -4.39
N ALA A 125 -12.30 14.44 -4.60
CA ALA A 125 -11.99 14.99 -5.92
C ALA A 125 -10.67 14.42 -6.48
N ARG A 126 -9.64 14.27 -5.64
CA ARG A 126 -8.37 13.64 -6.04
C ARG A 126 -8.54 12.16 -6.39
N LEU A 127 -9.31 11.41 -5.61
CA LEU A 127 -9.56 9.99 -5.88
C LEU A 127 -10.42 9.74 -7.12
N ALA A 128 -11.11 10.78 -7.62
CA ALA A 128 -11.87 10.71 -8.86
C ALA A 128 -11.02 10.97 -10.12
N THR A 129 -9.75 11.38 -9.98
CA THR A 129 -8.79 11.50 -11.09
C THR A 129 -8.05 10.19 -11.32
N ASP A 130 -7.35 10.05 -12.43
CA ASP A 130 -6.32 9.03 -12.63
C ASP A 130 -5.10 9.37 -11.77
N TRP A 131 -5.16 9.03 -10.48
CA TRP A 131 -4.10 9.40 -9.54
C TRP A 131 -3.08 8.30 -9.34
N VAL A 132 -1.80 8.68 -9.23
CA VAL A 132 -0.72 7.76 -8.84
C VAL A 132 0.16 8.39 -7.77
N SER A 133 0.49 7.59 -6.76
CA SER A 133 1.40 7.97 -5.69
C SER A 133 2.70 7.18 -5.79
N THR A 134 3.83 7.89 -5.79
CA THR A 134 5.17 7.30 -5.74
C THR A 134 6.07 8.05 -4.77
N VAL A 135 7.30 7.59 -4.59
CA VAL A 135 8.28 8.21 -3.68
C VAL A 135 9.66 8.29 -4.30
N HIS A 136 10.27 9.49 -4.20
CA HIS A 136 11.69 9.67 -4.49
C HIS A 136 12.53 9.30 -3.26
N PRO A 137 13.62 8.52 -3.40
CA PRO A 137 14.45 8.13 -2.27
C PRO A 137 15.18 9.33 -1.66
N THR A 138 14.97 9.57 -0.35
CA THR A 138 15.59 10.65 0.41
C THR A 138 16.34 10.14 1.63
N ARG A 139 17.22 10.97 2.20
CA ARG A 139 17.96 10.61 3.44
C ARG A 139 17.04 10.33 4.61
N SER A 140 15.94 11.06 4.74
CA SER A 140 14.98 10.83 5.84
C SER A 140 14.27 9.48 5.72
N LEU A 141 13.93 9.08 4.50
CA LEU A 141 13.32 7.77 4.24
C LEU A 141 14.34 6.64 4.41
N ALA A 142 15.57 6.83 3.95
CA ALA A 142 16.65 5.88 4.17
C ALA A 142 16.91 5.65 5.67
N GLN A 143 16.93 6.73 6.48
CA GLN A 143 17.07 6.64 7.93
C GLN A 143 15.89 5.91 8.58
N GLN A 144 14.66 6.16 8.14
CA GLN A 144 13.49 5.44 8.62
C GLN A 144 13.58 3.93 8.35
N ALA A 145 14.05 3.56 7.16
CA ALA A 145 14.28 2.18 6.75
C ALA A 145 15.57 1.55 7.33
N GLY A 146 16.32 2.27 8.17
CA GLY A 146 17.58 1.78 8.72
C GLY A 146 18.70 1.57 7.69
N MET A 147 18.67 2.29 6.56
CA MET A 147 19.56 2.09 5.42
C MET A 147 20.47 3.30 5.15
N SER A 148 21.62 3.08 4.47
CA SER A 148 22.33 4.18 3.82
C SER A 148 21.51 4.75 2.67
N LEU A 149 21.76 6.00 2.27
CA LEU A 149 21.05 6.59 1.13
C LEU A 149 21.24 5.78 -0.16
N GLU A 150 22.46 5.33 -0.43
CA GLU A 150 22.80 4.55 -1.62
C GLU A 150 22.08 3.20 -1.65
N ALA A 151 22.01 2.52 -0.49
CA ALA A 151 21.28 1.26 -0.36
C ALA A 151 19.77 1.47 -0.55
N TYR A 152 19.21 2.53 0.03
CA TYR A 152 17.79 2.86 -0.11
C TYR A 152 17.45 3.31 -1.54
N GLN A 153 18.33 4.05 -2.22
CA GLN A 153 18.17 4.38 -3.64
C GLN A 153 18.11 3.10 -4.49
N LYS A 154 19.06 2.17 -4.27
CA LYS A 154 19.04 0.89 -4.97
C LYS A 154 17.72 0.16 -4.73
N PHE A 155 17.31 0.01 -3.47
CA PHE A 155 16.06 -0.63 -3.06
C PHE A 155 14.82 -0.02 -3.76
N VAL A 156 14.69 1.32 -3.73
CA VAL A 156 13.54 1.99 -4.35
C VAL A 156 13.52 1.76 -5.87
N TYR A 157 14.67 1.86 -6.53
CA TYR A 157 14.70 1.66 -7.98
C TYR A 157 14.56 0.18 -8.38
N ASP A 158 15.04 -0.76 -7.59
CA ASP A 158 14.78 -2.19 -7.80
C ASP A 158 13.26 -2.48 -7.71
N ALA A 159 12.55 -1.82 -6.79
CA ALA A 159 11.12 -1.98 -6.61
C ALA A 159 10.29 -1.30 -7.72
N VAL A 160 10.75 -0.17 -8.26
CA VAL A 160 10.02 0.67 -9.23
C VAL A 160 10.32 0.30 -10.68
N LEU A 161 11.60 0.01 -11.00
CA LEU A 161 12.07 -0.26 -12.35
C LEU A 161 11.95 -1.75 -12.69
N ARG A 162 10.71 -2.25 -12.62
CA ARG A 162 10.36 -3.64 -12.96
C ARG A 162 9.88 -3.73 -14.40
N ASP A 163 9.90 -4.92 -14.95
CA ASP A 163 9.10 -5.27 -16.11
C ASP A 163 7.64 -5.43 -15.66
N TRP A 164 6.92 -4.31 -15.68
CA TRP A 164 5.53 -4.25 -15.18
C TRP A 164 4.56 -5.05 -16.03
N GLU A 165 4.82 -5.20 -17.34
CA GLU A 165 3.97 -6.01 -18.22
C GLU A 165 4.09 -7.50 -17.84
N SER A 166 5.31 -8.00 -17.67
CA SER A 166 5.54 -9.39 -17.21
C SER A 166 4.96 -9.63 -15.81
N LEU A 167 5.18 -8.72 -14.86
CA LEU A 167 4.64 -8.85 -13.51
C LEU A 167 3.11 -8.81 -13.50
N ALA A 168 2.48 -7.96 -14.31
CA ALA A 168 1.02 -7.92 -14.45
C ALA A 168 0.45 -9.24 -14.99
N ASP A 169 1.14 -9.87 -15.95
CA ASP A 169 0.75 -11.17 -16.49
C ASP A 169 0.85 -12.29 -15.43
N GLU A 170 1.89 -12.27 -14.59
CA GLU A 170 2.05 -13.21 -13.47
C GLU A 170 0.96 -13.00 -12.41
N MET A 171 0.69 -11.75 -12.03
CA MET A 171 -0.39 -11.42 -11.11
C MET A 171 -1.76 -11.81 -11.66
N ALA A 172 -1.99 -11.70 -12.98
CA ALA A 172 -3.24 -12.14 -13.60
C ALA A 172 -3.44 -13.66 -13.49
N GLN A 173 -2.37 -14.47 -13.48
CA GLN A 173 -2.45 -15.90 -13.22
C GLN A 173 -2.91 -16.16 -11.77
N LEU A 174 -2.29 -15.50 -10.79
CA LEU A 174 -2.68 -15.63 -9.38
C LEU A 174 -4.12 -15.14 -9.15
N LYS A 175 -4.47 -13.99 -9.73
CA LYS A 175 -5.85 -13.47 -9.68
C LYS A 175 -6.87 -14.49 -10.19
N SER A 176 -6.60 -15.13 -11.34
CA SER A 176 -7.50 -16.14 -11.92
C SER A 176 -7.70 -17.35 -10.99
N ILE A 177 -6.65 -17.75 -10.27
CA ILE A 177 -6.73 -18.83 -9.28
C ILE A 177 -7.61 -18.41 -8.10
N LEU A 178 -7.40 -17.20 -7.57
CA LEU A 178 -8.19 -16.69 -6.44
C LEU A 178 -9.66 -16.43 -6.82
N ASP A 179 -9.93 -15.86 -8.00
CA ASP A 179 -11.30 -15.58 -8.48
C ASP A 179 -12.17 -16.86 -8.67
N THR A 180 -11.52 -17.98 -8.95
CA THR A 180 -12.21 -19.26 -9.12
C THR A 180 -12.15 -20.16 -7.88
N GLY A 181 -11.32 -19.80 -6.91
CA GLY A 181 -11.11 -20.52 -5.67
C GLY A 181 -12.20 -20.24 -4.64
N SER A 182 -12.29 -21.13 -3.68
CA SER A 182 -13.25 -21.03 -2.56
C SER A 182 -12.54 -20.98 -1.21
N THR A 183 -11.44 -21.69 -1.06
CA THR A 183 -10.73 -21.82 0.23
C THR A 183 -9.25 -21.61 0.04
N VAL A 184 -8.68 -20.70 0.81
CA VAL A 184 -7.24 -20.51 0.94
C VAL A 184 -6.77 -21.13 2.24
N HIS A 185 -5.65 -21.86 2.22
CA HIS A 185 -5.02 -22.38 3.42
C HIS A 185 -3.55 -21.93 3.46
N ILE A 186 -3.17 -21.25 4.53
CA ILE A 186 -1.83 -20.75 4.80
C ILE A 186 -1.22 -21.64 5.88
N GLU A 187 -0.08 -22.25 5.59
CA GLU A 187 0.63 -23.15 6.50
C GLU A 187 2.09 -22.73 6.63
N THR A 188 2.54 -22.55 7.87
CA THR A 188 3.95 -22.41 8.27
C THR A 188 4.14 -23.18 9.58
N PRO A 189 5.34 -23.31 10.16
CA PRO A 189 5.52 -23.95 11.47
C PRO A 189 4.70 -23.33 12.61
N THR A 190 4.27 -22.06 12.47
CA THR A 190 3.53 -21.30 13.49
C THR A 190 2.17 -20.80 13.01
N THR A 191 1.79 -21.09 11.77
CA THR A 191 0.53 -20.69 11.15
C THR A 191 -0.22 -21.90 10.62
N ASP A 192 -1.49 -22.01 10.94
CA ASP A 192 -2.47 -22.90 10.30
C ASP A 192 -3.78 -22.12 10.21
N LEU A 193 -3.99 -21.41 9.08
CA LEU A 193 -5.12 -20.53 8.85
C LEU A 193 -5.85 -20.89 7.58
N ARG A 194 -7.16 -21.08 7.68
CA ARG A 194 -8.07 -21.30 6.55
C ARG A 194 -8.98 -20.10 6.37
N LEU A 195 -9.05 -19.61 5.14
CA LEU A 195 -9.92 -18.49 4.77
C LEU A 195 -10.89 -18.97 3.68
N SER A 196 -12.14 -18.53 3.77
CA SER A 196 -13.07 -18.62 2.64
C SER A 196 -12.95 -17.36 1.79
N ILE A 197 -12.79 -17.57 0.49
CA ILE A 197 -12.82 -16.51 -0.54
C ILE A 197 -13.96 -16.74 -1.53
N THR A 198 -14.95 -17.55 -1.15
CA THR A 198 -16.11 -17.86 -1.97
C THR A 198 -16.86 -16.57 -2.36
N ASP A 199 -17.17 -16.43 -3.64
CA ASP A 199 -17.83 -15.25 -4.22
C ASP A 199 -17.05 -13.95 -4.04
N ARG A 200 -15.74 -14.03 -3.84
CA ARG A 200 -14.83 -12.86 -3.77
C ARG A 200 -14.16 -12.60 -5.11
N THR A 201 -13.84 -11.36 -5.34
CA THR A 201 -13.01 -10.92 -6.48
C THR A 201 -11.62 -10.58 -5.99
N ALA A 202 -10.60 -11.10 -6.65
CA ALA A 202 -9.24 -10.66 -6.40
C ALA A 202 -8.92 -9.41 -7.23
N VAL A 203 -8.08 -8.54 -6.70
CA VAL A 203 -7.64 -7.29 -7.33
C VAL A 203 -6.15 -7.39 -7.62
N ASN A 204 -5.76 -7.01 -8.85
CA ASN A 204 -4.35 -6.89 -9.24
C ASN A 204 -3.86 -5.48 -8.97
N SER A 205 -2.81 -5.35 -8.18
CA SER A 205 -2.14 -4.08 -7.94
C SER A 205 -0.93 -3.92 -8.89
N THR A 206 -1.20 -3.54 -10.15
CA THR A 206 -0.23 -3.55 -11.27
C THR A 206 0.56 -2.25 -11.43
N ALA A 207 0.44 -1.31 -10.51
CA ALA A 207 0.96 0.06 -10.64
C ALA A 207 0.36 0.85 -11.83
N SER A 208 -0.82 0.49 -12.35
CA SER A 208 -1.44 1.14 -13.51
C SER A 208 -2.88 1.53 -13.21
N VAL A 209 -3.25 2.76 -13.55
CA VAL A 209 -4.64 3.25 -13.46
C VAL A 209 -5.61 2.46 -14.34
N ALA A 210 -5.12 1.78 -15.38
CA ALA A 210 -5.96 0.90 -16.20
C ALA A 210 -6.52 -0.30 -15.43
N ASP A 211 -5.87 -0.69 -14.32
CA ASP A 211 -6.28 -1.78 -13.44
C ASP A 211 -6.74 -1.24 -12.06
N ASP A 212 -7.09 0.05 -12.00
CA ASP A 212 -7.45 0.76 -10.75
C ASP A 212 -6.35 0.67 -9.67
N SER A 213 -5.08 0.60 -10.10
CA SER A 213 -3.91 0.51 -9.23
C SER A 213 -3.13 1.81 -9.19
N HIS A 214 -3.05 2.43 -8.02
CA HIS A 214 -2.68 3.83 -7.83
C HIS A 214 -1.34 4.05 -7.11
N ASN A 215 -0.59 2.99 -6.85
CA ASN A 215 0.70 3.05 -6.17
C ASN A 215 1.84 2.60 -7.08
N LEU A 216 2.97 3.31 -7.01
CA LEU A 216 4.24 2.91 -7.61
C LEU A 216 5.35 3.03 -6.55
N PRO A 217 6.03 1.94 -6.14
CA PRO A 217 5.86 0.58 -6.65
C PRO A 217 4.51 -0.04 -6.25
N SER A 218 4.22 -1.15 -6.89
CA SER A 218 3.10 -2.02 -6.65
C SER A 218 3.54 -3.49 -6.78
N GLY A 219 2.65 -4.42 -7.03
CA GLY A 219 2.97 -5.83 -7.22
C GLY A 219 2.44 -6.71 -6.09
N GLU A 220 1.11 -6.76 -5.97
CA GLU A 220 0.38 -7.65 -5.07
C GLU A 220 -0.95 -8.08 -5.70
N VAL A 221 -1.44 -9.21 -5.31
CA VAL A 221 -2.81 -9.63 -5.58
C VAL A 221 -3.52 -9.80 -4.25
N PHE A 222 -4.65 -9.13 -4.07
CA PHE A 222 -5.38 -9.17 -2.81
C PHE A 222 -6.86 -9.45 -3.00
N THR A 223 -7.52 -9.97 -1.95
CA THR A 223 -8.96 -10.20 -1.89
C THR A 223 -9.46 -10.06 -0.46
N ALA A 224 -10.77 -9.96 -0.25
CA ALA A 224 -11.37 -9.91 1.08
C ALA A 224 -11.82 -11.32 1.51
N PRO A 225 -11.45 -11.81 2.71
CA PRO A 225 -11.99 -13.08 3.20
C PRO A 225 -13.47 -12.94 3.56
N ALA A 226 -14.27 -13.97 3.21
CA ALA A 226 -15.67 -14.11 3.65
C ALA A 226 -15.75 -14.71 5.05
N ASP A 227 -14.80 -15.58 5.38
CA ASP A 227 -14.64 -16.23 6.69
C ASP A 227 -13.18 -16.61 6.91
N ALA A 228 -12.77 -16.74 8.17
CA ALA A 228 -11.44 -17.19 8.52
C ALA A 228 -11.45 -17.96 9.85
N ASN A 229 -10.69 -19.06 9.91
CA ASN A 229 -10.58 -19.89 11.10
C ASN A 229 -9.16 -20.46 11.24
N GLY A 230 -8.56 -20.35 12.43
CA GLY A 230 -7.23 -20.88 12.73
C GLY A 230 -6.34 -19.91 13.46
N THR A 231 -5.04 -20.14 13.38
CA THR A 231 -4.02 -19.29 14.02
C THR A 231 -3.03 -18.81 12.97
N VAL A 232 -2.64 -17.54 13.04
CA VAL A 232 -1.62 -16.96 12.18
C VAL A 232 -0.59 -16.20 13.00
N SER A 233 0.68 -16.40 12.67
CA SER A 233 1.81 -15.65 13.24
C SER A 233 2.44 -14.76 12.16
N PHE A 234 2.76 -13.54 12.55
CA PHE A 234 3.39 -12.53 11.70
C PHE A 234 4.79 -12.24 12.23
N ASP A 235 5.77 -12.68 11.50
CA ASP A 235 7.21 -12.59 11.86
C ASP A 235 7.85 -11.32 11.34
N LEU A 236 7.18 -10.60 10.46
CA LEU A 236 7.68 -9.33 9.96
C LEU A 236 7.11 -8.17 10.80
N PRO A 237 7.98 -7.27 11.27
CA PRO A 237 7.56 -6.20 12.17
C PRO A 237 6.78 -5.12 11.43
N ARG A 238 5.85 -4.48 12.14
CA ARG A 238 5.03 -3.36 11.64
C ARG A 238 4.98 -2.23 12.65
N THR A 239 5.19 -0.98 12.21
CA THR A 239 4.98 0.19 13.06
C THR A 239 3.61 0.81 12.77
N VAL A 240 2.74 0.87 13.79
CA VAL A 240 1.42 1.49 13.74
C VAL A 240 1.34 2.60 14.78
N ASP A 241 0.99 3.81 14.35
CA ASP A 241 0.89 5.02 15.21
C ASP A 241 2.13 5.28 16.09
N GLY A 242 3.31 4.89 15.60
CA GLY A 242 4.59 5.07 16.29
C GLY A 242 4.94 3.95 17.28
N THR A 243 4.10 2.94 17.41
CA THR A 243 4.38 1.73 18.19
C THR A 243 4.78 0.59 17.27
N ARG A 244 5.89 -0.07 17.55
CA ARG A 244 6.35 -1.24 16.81
C ARG A 244 5.64 -2.48 17.33
N LEU A 245 5.02 -3.24 16.43
CA LEU A 245 4.44 -4.55 16.65
C LEU A 245 5.45 -5.59 16.14
N GLU A 246 5.81 -6.58 16.97
CA GLU A 246 6.70 -7.69 16.61
C GLU A 246 6.15 -9.01 17.17
N GLY A 247 6.34 -10.11 16.45
CA GLY A 247 5.93 -11.44 16.85
C GLY A 247 4.43 -11.55 17.13
N VAL A 248 3.62 -10.90 16.28
CA VAL A 248 2.16 -10.90 16.43
C VAL A 248 1.61 -12.28 16.11
N THR A 249 0.74 -12.80 16.97
CA THR A 249 -0.04 -14.02 16.74
C THR A 249 -1.51 -13.71 16.98
N LEU A 250 -2.36 -14.12 16.02
CA LEU A 250 -3.81 -13.98 16.13
C LEU A 250 -4.47 -15.37 16.06
N THR A 251 -5.43 -15.62 16.95
CA THR A 251 -6.36 -16.74 16.83
C THR A 251 -7.69 -16.22 16.33
N ILE A 252 -8.22 -16.83 15.27
CA ILE A 252 -9.37 -16.33 14.52
C ILE A 252 -10.44 -17.42 14.48
N GLU A 253 -11.68 -17.05 14.80
CA GLU A 253 -12.86 -17.90 14.70
C GLU A 253 -13.99 -17.12 14.01
N ASN A 254 -14.55 -17.66 12.91
CA ASN A 254 -15.61 -17.03 12.12
C ASN A 254 -15.27 -15.59 11.69
N ASN A 255 -14.05 -15.41 11.19
CA ASN A 255 -13.48 -14.13 10.76
C ASN A 255 -13.39 -13.08 11.89
N GLU A 256 -13.32 -13.49 13.16
CA GLU A 256 -13.15 -12.60 14.32
C GLU A 256 -11.92 -13.03 15.11
N VAL A 257 -11.06 -12.09 15.46
CA VAL A 257 -9.90 -12.30 16.33
C VAL A 257 -10.42 -12.53 17.76
N VAL A 258 -10.28 -13.77 18.24
CA VAL A 258 -10.75 -14.18 19.58
C VAL A 258 -9.62 -14.21 20.61
N ASP A 259 -8.37 -14.27 20.18
CA ASP A 259 -7.18 -14.16 21.03
C ASP A 259 -6.02 -13.53 20.24
N HIS A 260 -5.16 -12.80 20.94
CA HIS A 260 -4.00 -12.16 20.35
C HIS A 260 -2.82 -12.11 21.31
N ALA A 261 -1.62 -12.14 20.76
CA ALA A 261 -0.37 -11.93 21.50
C ALA A 261 0.64 -11.19 20.60
N ALA A 262 1.61 -10.53 21.21
CA ALA A 262 2.75 -9.96 20.50
C ALA A 262 3.98 -9.92 21.42
N ASP A 263 5.16 -10.16 20.87
CA ASP A 263 6.42 -10.00 21.60
C ASP A 263 6.67 -8.53 21.96
N GLN A 264 6.24 -7.61 21.08
CA GLN A 264 6.27 -6.17 21.33
C GLN A 264 4.98 -5.51 20.81
N GLY A 265 4.45 -4.55 21.57
CA GLY A 265 3.30 -3.72 21.17
C GLY A 265 1.93 -4.38 21.42
N GLU A 266 1.81 -5.44 22.21
CA GLU A 266 0.57 -6.17 22.48
C GLU A 266 -0.57 -5.25 22.95
N ALA A 267 -0.28 -4.29 23.85
CA ALA A 267 -1.30 -3.35 24.31
C ALA A 267 -1.87 -2.48 23.17
N THR A 268 -1.01 -2.00 22.26
CA THR A 268 -1.43 -1.23 21.08
C THR A 268 -2.23 -2.12 20.12
N LEU A 269 -1.85 -3.37 19.94
CA LEU A 269 -2.61 -4.33 19.14
C LEU A 269 -4.02 -4.52 19.71
N GLY A 270 -4.14 -4.68 21.03
CA GLY A 270 -5.44 -4.77 21.72
C GLY A 270 -6.29 -3.51 21.51
N GLU A 271 -5.70 -2.31 21.65
CA GLU A 271 -6.40 -1.04 21.39
C GLU A 271 -6.86 -0.93 19.92
N LEU A 272 -6.09 -1.42 18.96
CA LEU A 272 -6.47 -1.44 17.54
C LEU A 272 -7.68 -2.37 17.32
N LEU A 273 -7.66 -3.56 17.88
CA LEU A 273 -8.76 -4.54 17.78
C LEU A 273 -10.05 -4.06 18.44
N GLU A 274 -9.98 -3.14 19.42
CA GLU A 274 -11.12 -2.54 20.13
C GLU A 274 -11.60 -1.21 19.52
N THR A 275 -11.05 -0.76 18.38
CA THR A 275 -11.37 0.55 17.78
C THR A 275 -12.86 0.70 17.43
N ASP A 276 -13.43 -0.33 16.83
CA ASP A 276 -14.87 -0.43 16.47
C ASP A 276 -15.26 -1.89 16.24
N ASP A 277 -16.54 -2.15 15.97
CA ASP A 277 -17.10 -3.51 15.79
C ASP A 277 -16.49 -4.30 14.62
N GLY A 278 -15.86 -3.63 13.66
CA GLY A 278 -15.19 -4.23 12.50
C GLY A 278 -13.69 -4.42 12.69
N ALA A 279 -13.09 -3.78 13.68
CA ALA A 279 -11.64 -3.73 13.85
C ALA A 279 -11.00 -5.10 14.15
N SER A 280 -11.73 -6.00 14.81
CA SER A 280 -11.29 -7.36 15.13
C SER A 280 -11.51 -8.39 14.00
N ARG A 281 -11.92 -7.95 12.80
CA ARG A 281 -12.17 -8.83 11.66
C ARG A 281 -11.10 -8.68 10.60
N LEU A 282 -10.80 -9.77 9.88
CA LEU A 282 -9.96 -9.67 8.68
C LEU A 282 -10.74 -8.99 7.56
N GLY A 283 -10.14 -7.97 6.96
CA GLY A 283 -10.65 -7.23 5.81
C GLY A 283 -9.94 -7.58 4.51
N GLU A 284 -8.71 -8.15 4.60
CA GLU A 284 -7.90 -8.44 3.41
C GLU A 284 -7.00 -9.65 3.62
N LEU A 285 -6.82 -10.39 2.52
CA LEU A 285 -5.73 -11.33 2.26
C LEU A 285 -4.97 -10.80 1.04
N GLY A 286 -3.71 -10.44 1.20
CA GLY A 286 -2.86 -10.01 0.10
C GLY A 286 -1.62 -10.88 -0.03
N ILE A 287 -1.14 -11.03 -1.25
CA ILE A 287 0.03 -11.84 -1.63
C ILE A 287 0.98 -10.94 -2.39
N GLY A 288 2.14 -10.66 -1.81
CA GLY A 288 3.18 -9.84 -2.42
C GLY A 288 3.91 -10.59 -3.54
N MET A 289 4.20 -9.90 -4.64
CA MET A 289 4.82 -10.48 -5.83
C MET A 289 5.99 -9.62 -6.38
N ASN A 290 6.32 -8.50 -5.75
CA ASN A 290 7.40 -7.63 -6.23
C ASN A 290 8.76 -8.05 -5.65
N HIS A 291 9.52 -8.85 -6.40
CA HIS A 291 10.87 -9.30 -6.03
C HIS A 291 11.92 -8.17 -5.97
N GLY A 292 11.59 -6.95 -6.38
CA GLY A 292 12.43 -5.77 -6.14
C GLY A 292 12.37 -5.25 -4.71
N ILE A 293 11.42 -5.75 -3.91
CA ILE A 293 11.25 -5.44 -2.50
C ILE A 293 11.74 -6.61 -1.67
N ASP A 294 12.95 -6.51 -1.14
CA ASP A 294 13.67 -7.62 -0.48
C ASP A 294 13.67 -7.53 1.05
N ARG A 295 13.07 -6.49 1.62
CA ARG A 295 13.07 -6.23 3.07
C ARG A 295 12.01 -5.25 3.51
N ILE A 296 11.67 -5.30 4.81
CA ILE A 296 10.79 -4.34 5.47
C ILE A 296 11.46 -2.98 5.62
N THR A 297 10.69 -1.93 5.35
CA THR A 297 11.10 -0.53 5.42
C THR A 297 10.28 0.32 6.39
N ASP A 298 9.31 -0.25 7.08
CA ASP A 298 8.27 0.45 7.85
C ASP A 298 7.44 1.45 6.99
N ARG A 299 7.33 1.13 5.69
CA ARG A 299 6.46 1.87 4.75
C ARG A 299 5.59 0.89 4.00
N ILE A 300 4.31 0.92 4.31
CA ILE A 300 3.35 0.00 3.73
C ILE A 300 3.34 0.04 2.19
N LEU A 301 3.59 1.19 1.57
CA LEU A 301 3.74 1.33 0.12
C LEU A 301 4.69 0.30 -0.52
N PHE A 302 5.71 -0.14 0.22
CA PHE A 302 6.63 -1.20 -0.20
C PHE A 302 6.29 -2.53 0.46
N ASP A 303 6.10 -2.51 1.77
CA ASP A 303 6.18 -3.70 2.60
C ASP A 303 5.08 -4.72 2.26
N GLU A 304 3.84 -4.28 1.98
CA GLU A 304 2.72 -5.15 1.57
C GLU A 304 2.91 -5.83 0.21
N LYS A 305 3.79 -5.28 -0.63
CA LYS A 305 4.04 -5.77 -2.00
C LYS A 305 5.27 -6.66 -2.11
N MET A 306 5.98 -6.86 -0.98
CA MET A 306 7.19 -7.66 -0.93
C MET A 306 6.91 -9.09 -1.39
N ALA A 307 7.65 -9.57 -2.40
CA ALA A 307 7.52 -10.95 -2.84
C ALA A 307 7.84 -11.93 -1.71
N GLU A 308 7.35 -13.15 -1.85
CA GLU A 308 7.54 -14.23 -0.86
C GLU A 308 6.93 -13.89 0.52
N THR A 309 5.89 -13.02 0.55
CA THR A 309 5.11 -12.74 1.76
C THR A 309 3.62 -12.83 1.50
N VAL A 310 2.89 -13.09 2.57
CA VAL A 310 1.45 -12.92 2.65
C VAL A 310 1.15 -11.86 3.71
N HIS A 311 0.21 -10.99 3.46
CA HIS A 311 -0.29 -10.09 4.50
C HIS A 311 -1.78 -10.31 4.73
N LEU A 312 -2.20 -10.05 5.95
CA LEU A 312 -3.60 -10.01 6.34
C LEU A 312 -3.87 -8.65 6.98
N ALA A 313 -4.90 -7.96 6.52
CA ALA A 313 -5.33 -6.74 7.16
C ALA A 313 -6.45 -7.00 8.17
N ILE A 314 -6.30 -6.48 9.38
CA ILE A 314 -7.41 -6.33 10.32
C ILE A 314 -8.17 -5.05 10.02
N GLY A 315 -9.50 -5.10 10.15
CA GLY A 315 -10.40 -3.97 9.95
C GLY A 315 -11.07 -3.94 8.58
N ARG A 316 -11.04 -2.80 7.91
CA ARG A 316 -11.83 -2.51 6.71
C ARG A 316 -11.50 -3.43 5.53
N ALA A 317 -12.55 -3.95 4.86
CA ALA A 317 -12.45 -4.61 3.57
C ALA A 317 -12.68 -3.61 2.41
N TYR A 318 -12.06 -3.87 1.25
CA TYR A 318 -12.26 -3.08 0.04
C TYR A 318 -13.48 -3.56 -0.75
N ASP A 319 -14.34 -2.62 -1.17
CA ASP A 319 -15.56 -2.91 -1.91
C ASP A 319 -15.29 -3.61 -3.25
N ALA A 320 -14.13 -3.35 -3.89
CA ALA A 320 -13.70 -4.00 -5.13
C ALA A 320 -13.53 -5.53 -5.01
N CYS A 321 -13.36 -6.05 -3.80
CA CYS A 321 -13.23 -7.49 -3.54
C CYS A 321 -14.57 -8.18 -3.27
N LEU A 322 -15.69 -7.45 -3.22
CA LEU A 322 -16.98 -7.94 -2.77
C LEU A 322 -17.97 -8.13 -3.93
N PRO A 323 -18.93 -9.05 -3.80
CA PRO A 323 -20.05 -9.14 -4.73
C PRO A 323 -20.87 -7.85 -4.76
N ASP A 324 -21.46 -7.55 -5.91
CA ASP A 324 -22.35 -6.41 -6.08
C ASP A 324 -23.46 -6.35 -5.02
N GLY A 325 -23.49 -5.24 -4.26
CA GLY A 325 -24.50 -4.99 -3.23
C GLY A 325 -24.22 -5.63 -1.88
N GLU A 326 -23.10 -6.33 -1.70
CA GLU A 326 -22.62 -6.77 -0.39
C GLU A 326 -21.87 -5.62 0.30
N ALA A 327 -22.18 -5.38 1.58
CA ALA A 327 -21.42 -4.45 2.39
C ALA A 327 -20.24 -5.22 3.02
N GLY A 328 -19.03 -4.74 2.76
CA GLY A 328 -17.82 -5.28 3.39
C GLY A 328 -17.72 -4.98 4.88
N ASN A 329 -16.70 -5.54 5.50
CA ASN A 329 -16.37 -5.17 6.85
C ASN A 329 -16.03 -3.66 6.91
N GLY A 330 -16.87 -2.88 7.56
CA GLY A 330 -16.69 -1.44 7.76
C GLY A 330 -15.94 -1.19 9.05
N SER A 331 -14.75 -0.61 8.97
CA SER A 331 -13.97 -0.20 10.13
C SER A 331 -13.25 1.11 9.85
N ALA A 332 -12.90 1.82 10.92
CA ALA A 332 -12.06 3.03 10.87
C ALA A 332 -10.58 2.69 10.65
N ILE A 333 -10.18 1.44 10.89
CA ILE A 333 -8.82 0.96 10.69
C ILE A 333 -8.72 0.01 9.49
N HIS A 334 -7.53 -0.06 8.93
CA HIS A 334 -7.04 -1.08 8.01
C HIS A 334 -5.55 -1.21 8.31
N VAL A 335 -5.16 -2.34 8.89
CA VAL A 335 -3.79 -2.56 9.37
C VAL A 335 -3.27 -3.88 8.85
N ASP A 336 -2.32 -3.81 7.93
CA ASP A 336 -1.65 -4.96 7.34
C ASP A 336 -0.60 -5.50 8.29
N LEU A 337 -0.64 -6.80 8.51
CA LEU A 337 0.35 -7.59 9.24
C LEU A 337 0.93 -8.62 8.25
N LEU A 338 2.26 -8.78 8.25
CA LEU A 338 2.96 -9.55 7.22
C LEU A 338 3.57 -10.82 7.78
N ALA A 339 3.35 -11.93 7.07
CA ALA A 339 3.96 -13.24 7.32
C ALA A 339 5.01 -13.56 6.24
N ASP A 340 6.18 -14.02 6.67
CA ASP A 340 7.26 -14.47 5.80
C ASP A 340 6.96 -15.86 5.25
N MET A 341 6.95 -16.02 3.93
CA MET A 341 6.67 -17.30 3.27
C MET A 341 7.91 -17.96 2.66
N ARG A 342 9.12 -17.46 2.93
CA ARG A 342 10.37 -17.92 2.31
C ARG A 342 10.86 -19.30 2.76
N ALA A 343 10.39 -19.81 3.89
CA ALA A 343 10.84 -21.09 4.41
C ALA A 343 9.71 -21.86 5.10
N ASP A 344 9.71 -23.19 4.91
CA ASP A 344 8.78 -24.12 5.55
C ASP A 344 7.31 -23.69 5.45
N SER A 345 6.94 -23.08 4.30
CA SER A 345 5.63 -22.52 4.08
C SER A 345 4.92 -23.14 2.88
N ARG A 346 3.59 -23.08 2.95
CA ARG A 346 2.72 -23.51 1.86
C ARG A 346 1.44 -22.67 1.84
N LEU A 347 1.09 -22.22 0.64
CA LEU A 347 -0.20 -21.61 0.34
C LEU A 347 -0.96 -22.49 -0.62
N THR A 348 -2.18 -22.87 -0.28
CA THR A 348 -3.03 -23.67 -1.16
C THR A 348 -4.36 -22.99 -1.43
N VAL A 349 -4.90 -23.23 -2.63
CA VAL A 349 -6.28 -22.86 -2.99
C VAL A 349 -7.02 -24.13 -3.35
N ASP A 350 -8.13 -24.41 -2.65
CA ASP A 350 -8.94 -25.63 -2.79
C ASP A 350 -8.13 -26.93 -2.73
N GLY A 351 -7.02 -26.92 -1.99
CA GLY A 351 -6.12 -28.03 -1.78
C GLY A 351 -4.98 -28.15 -2.81
N GLU A 352 -4.97 -27.33 -3.85
CA GLU A 352 -3.85 -27.24 -4.79
C GLU A 352 -2.80 -26.26 -4.29
N VAL A 353 -1.52 -26.65 -4.30
CA VAL A 353 -0.42 -25.80 -3.88
C VAL A 353 -0.17 -24.72 -4.93
N ILE A 354 -0.36 -23.45 -4.55
CA ILE A 354 -0.14 -22.29 -5.43
C ILE A 354 1.13 -21.50 -5.06
N GLN A 355 1.68 -21.71 -3.85
CA GLN A 355 2.98 -21.16 -3.46
C GLN A 355 3.64 -22.10 -2.46
N ARG A 356 4.95 -22.28 -2.58
CA ARG A 356 5.76 -23.08 -1.65
C ARG A 356 7.08 -22.37 -1.37
N ASN A 357 7.39 -22.14 -0.11
CA ASN A 357 8.57 -21.40 0.30
C ASN A 357 8.76 -20.09 -0.45
N GLY A 358 7.65 -19.35 -0.65
CA GLY A 358 7.59 -18.09 -1.36
C GLY A 358 7.50 -18.18 -2.87
N ALA A 359 7.85 -19.31 -3.50
CA ALA A 359 7.84 -19.46 -4.95
C ALA A 359 6.51 -19.97 -5.50
N PHE A 360 6.10 -19.48 -6.67
CA PHE A 360 4.93 -19.91 -7.42
C PHE A 360 5.29 -21.02 -8.45
N PRO A 361 4.31 -21.84 -8.92
CA PRO A 361 4.55 -22.93 -9.87
C PRO A 361 5.16 -22.52 -11.22
N TRP A 362 5.08 -21.23 -11.58
CA TRP A 362 5.68 -20.70 -12.80
C TRP A 362 7.07 -20.10 -12.60
N GLU A 363 7.60 -20.13 -11.37
CA GLU A 363 8.94 -19.64 -11.04
C GLU A 363 9.95 -20.82 -10.97
N ASP A 364 11.19 -20.54 -11.34
CA ASP A 364 12.26 -21.56 -11.38
C ASP A 364 12.62 -22.13 -9.99
N GLU A 365 12.35 -21.35 -8.93
CA GLU A 365 12.61 -21.70 -7.54
C GLU A 365 11.55 -22.65 -6.95
N PHE A 366 10.44 -22.87 -7.65
CA PHE A 366 9.39 -23.78 -7.19
C PHE A 366 9.86 -25.23 -7.17
N ALA A 367 10.06 -25.78 -5.99
CA ALA A 367 10.44 -27.19 -5.82
C ALA A 367 9.18 -28.06 -5.66
N GLU A 368 8.98 -29.03 -6.58
CA GLU A 368 7.99 -30.09 -6.38
C GLU A 368 8.40 -30.96 -5.19
N GLU A 369 7.41 -31.44 -4.41
CA GLU A 369 7.70 -32.45 -3.39
C GLU A 369 8.33 -33.69 -4.07
N PRO A 370 9.42 -34.25 -3.49
CA PRO A 370 9.88 -35.55 -3.97
C PRO A 370 8.72 -36.55 -3.85
N ALA A 371 8.39 -37.20 -4.95
CA ALA A 371 7.35 -38.23 -4.96
C ALA A 371 7.73 -39.34 -3.94
N ASP A 372 6.85 -39.62 -2.96
CA ASP A 372 7.01 -40.67 -1.97
C ASP A 372 7.15 -42.07 -2.62
#